data_3fd5260223ba6b5de9f1b46066cb7731
#
_entry.id   3fd5260223ba6b5de9f1b46066cb7731
#
_cell.length_a   1.000
_cell.length_b   1.000
_cell.length_c   1.000
_cell.angle_alpha   90.00
_cell.angle_beta   90.00
_cell.angle_gamma   90.00
#
_symmetry.space_group_name_H-M   'P 1'
#
loop_
_entity.id
_entity.type
_entity.pdbx_description
1 polymer ?
#
loop_
_entity_poly.entity_id
_entity_poly.type
_entity_poly.pdbx_seq_one_letter_code
_entity_poly.pdbx_strand_id
1 'polypeptide(L)'
;MDVFRAGKRGYGSPMLLLIVADILAIFLSFSMAIWLRFASNRPGLDWFIEAMPYPASSFVFWVMVGMLAMGLYRVRQRPTTKEAVARVILAVVLGSLANILFFYMVPDFFVVGRGVMALAMLIACVTLAGIRLVMLRLIDDNPVKRRVLVVGAGDSASKISMLRRRSDRRRFEAVAYVALEGDRPRASELGIEPVIDADEVVNCRFDEIVVALDDRRGMLPMEFLLQFKQRGVPVTDLVDFLERETEYLDLDVLRPSWLLYEKSSETSLIYRLLKRAFDVFFGVVLLILTLPLTVLAVLAIVIEDGIGAPIFYRQTRVGRHGSIVRLYKFRSMRVDAERDTGPRWSTAGDDRITRTGRILRRFRIDELPQMLNIIRGDMSVVGPRPERPEFVEELSRQVPLYYYRHGVRPGLTGWAQLNFPYGASVADAREKLQYDLYYIKNASLILDLLILLQTAEVVVWGRGTSMSGAAPGNERRGKPPVPDQPSA
;
A
#
# COMPACT_ATOMS: atom_id res chain seq x y z
N MET A 1 -18.61 -6.15 -39.07
CA MET A 1 -19.18 -4.97 -38.35
C MET A 1 -19.22 -5.14 -36.83
N ASP A 2 -18.70 -6.25 -36.28
CA ASP A 2 -18.73 -6.58 -34.85
C ASP A 2 -17.38 -6.36 -34.09
N VAL A 3 -16.39 -5.73 -34.74
CA VAL A 3 -15.04 -5.51 -34.16
C VAL A 3 -15.02 -4.34 -33.16
N PHE A 4 -16.07 -3.52 -33.04
CA PHE A 4 -16.06 -2.23 -32.35
C PHE A 4 -17.00 -2.11 -31.12
N ARG A 5 -17.34 -3.21 -30.46
CA ARG A 5 -18.02 -3.14 -29.15
C ARG A 5 -17.04 -3.19 -27.97
N ALA A 6 -15.88 -2.56 -28.09
CA ALA A 6 -14.93 -2.37 -27.01
C ALA A 6 -15.00 -0.92 -26.50
N GLY A 7 -15.95 -0.58 -25.72
CA GLY A 7 -16.02 0.76 -25.19
C GLY A 7 -17.06 0.92 -24.11
N LYS A 8 -16.68 0.77 -22.87
CA LYS A 8 -17.30 1.19 -21.61
C LYS A 8 -17.31 0.10 -20.54
N ARG A 9 -16.19 -0.54 -20.30
CA ARG A 9 -15.99 -1.15 -18.98
C ARG A 9 -15.07 -0.25 -18.19
N GLY A 10 -15.67 0.69 -17.44
CA GLY A 10 -14.97 1.58 -16.54
C GLY A 10 -14.12 0.78 -15.55
N TYR A 11 -12.93 1.27 -15.27
CA TYR A 11 -11.90 0.67 -14.40
C TYR A 11 -12.35 0.32 -12.97
N GLY A 12 -13.53 0.79 -12.54
CA GLY A 12 -14.11 0.53 -11.22
C GLY A 12 -15.04 -0.68 -11.14
N SER A 13 -15.48 -1.24 -12.29
CA SER A 13 -16.64 -2.14 -12.30
C SER A 13 -16.47 -3.44 -11.49
N PRO A 14 -15.39 -4.25 -11.58
CA PRO A 14 -15.34 -5.51 -10.84
C PRO A 14 -15.04 -5.31 -9.33
N MET A 15 -14.27 -4.30 -8.96
CA MET A 15 -13.98 -4.02 -7.55
C MET A 15 -15.17 -3.36 -6.86
N LEU A 16 -15.86 -2.46 -7.56
CA LEU A 16 -17.08 -1.82 -7.06
C LEU A 16 -18.21 -2.85 -6.92
N LEU A 17 -18.35 -3.77 -7.88
CA LEU A 17 -19.26 -4.91 -7.78
C LEU A 17 -18.95 -5.79 -6.56
N LEU A 18 -17.68 -6.06 -6.30
CA LEU A 18 -17.25 -6.83 -5.13
C LEU A 18 -17.58 -6.12 -3.82
N ILE A 19 -17.32 -4.81 -3.72
CA ILE A 19 -17.67 -4.00 -2.54
C ILE A 19 -19.18 -4.03 -2.30
N VAL A 20 -19.97 -3.83 -3.35
CA VAL A 20 -21.43 -3.86 -3.27
C VAL A 20 -21.92 -5.26 -2.85
N ALA A 21 -21.36 -6.33 -3.43
CA ALA A 21 -21.69 -7.70 -3.07
C ALA A 21 -21.37 -8.01 -1.59
N ASP A 22 -20.22 -7.53 -1.09
CA ASP A 22 -19.83 -7.69 0.31
C ASP A 22 -20.77 -6.93 1.25
N ILE A 23 -21.12 -5.67 0.93
CA ILE A 23 -22.08 -4.88 1.71
C ILE A 23 -23.43 -5.61 1.79
N LEU A 24 -23.94 -6.08 0.65
CA LEU A 24 -25.19 -6.84 0.60
C LEU A 24 -25.10 -8.15 1.40
N ALA A 25 -24.00 -8.87 1.26
CA ALA A 25 -23.79 -10.13 1.97
C ALA A 25 -23.74 -9.93 3.50
N ILE A 26 -23.07 -8.88 3.98
CA ILE A 26 -23.02 -8.56 5.41
C ILE A 26 -24.40 -8.15 5.92
N PHE A 27 -25.11 -7.30 5.18
CA PHE A 27 -26.47 -6.89 5.53
C PHE A 27 -27.43 -8.07 5.57
N LEU A 28 -27.40 -8.93 4.55
CA LEU A 28 -28.24 -10.14 4.49
C LEU A 28 -27.86 -11.15 5.60
N SER A 29 -26.57 -11.24 5.95
CA SER A 29 -26.12 -12.11 7.06
C SER A 29 -26.71 -11.67 8.40
N PHE A 30 -26.75 -10.35 8.62
CA PHE A 30 -27.36 -9.79 9.84
C PHE A 30 -28.88 -10.00 9.86
N SER A 31 -29.55 -9.75 8.74
CA SER A 31 -30.99 -9.96 8.57
C SER A 31 -31.38 -11.42 8.79
N MET A 32 -30.60 -12.34 8.21
CA MET A 32 -30.81 -13.79 8.35
C MET A 32 -30.60 -14.24 9.81
N ALA A 33 -29.63 -13.65 10.50
CA ALA A 33 -29.41 -13.95 11.93
C ALA A 33 -30.60 -13.55 12.80
N ILE A 34 -31.21 -12.39 12.54
CA ILE A 34 -32.43 -11.95 13.22
C ILE A 34 -33.56 -12.94 12.93
N TRP A 35 -33.79 -13.24 11.65
CA TRP A 35 -34.85 -14.16 11.25
C TRP A 35 -34.69 -15.53 11.91
N LEU A 36 -33.51 -16.13 11.86
CA LEU A 36 -33.22 -17.41 12.50
C LEU A 36 -33.44 -17.39 14.02
N ARG A 37 -33.09 -16.30 14.69
CA ARG A 37 -33.19 -16.19 16.14
C ARG A 37 -34.62 -16.01 16.60
N PHE A 38 -35.47 -15.33 15.83
CA PHE A 38 -36.83 -14.94 16.21
C PHE A 38 -37.91 -15.58 15.36
N ALA A 39 -37.59 -16.57 14.50
CA ALA A 39 -38.54 -17.23 13.61
C ALA A 39 -39.78 -17.80 14.34
N SER A 40 -39.61 -18.25 15.58
CA SER A 40 -40.69 -18.78 16.43
C SER A 40 -41.38 -17.70 17.31
N ASN A 41 -40.91 -16.46 17.30
CA ASN A 41 -41.45 -15.35 18.13
C ASN A 41 -41.78 -14.15 17.25
N ARG A 42 -42.99 -14.14 16.64
CA ARG A 42 -43.44 -13.10 15.72
C ARG A 42 -43.39 -11.66 16.28
N PRO A 43 -43.89 -11.37 17.51
CA PRO A 43 -43.81 -10.01 18.06
C PRO A 43 -42.38 -9.49 18.21
N GLY A 44 -41.44 -10.37 18.55
CA GLY A 44 -40.01 -10.03 18.61
C GLY A 44 -39.42 -9.77 17.24
N LEU A 45 -39.83 -10.52 16.22
CA LEU A 45 -39.37 -10.37 14.84
C LEU A 45 -39.81 -9.02 14.27
N ASP A 46 -41.11 -8.65 14.43
CA ASP A 46 -41.68 -7.42 13.89
C ASP A 46 -40.98 -6.19 14.50
N TRP A 47 -40.73 -6.20 15.81
CA TRP A 47 -39.97 -5.14 16.48
C TRP A 47 -38.53 -5.00 15.93
N PHE A 48 -37.84 -6.15 15.72
CA PHE A 48 -36.50 -6.12 15.18
C PHE A 48 -36.45 -5.68 13.71
N ILE A 49 -37.46 -5.98 12.89
CA ILE A 49 -37.54 -5.55 11.51
C ILE A 49 -37.67 -4.02 11.42
N GLU A 50 -38.48 -3.39 12.27
CA GLU A 50 -38.60 -1.93 12.31
C GLU A 50 -37.30 -1.25 12.77
N ALA A 51 -36.63 -1.83 13.75
CA ALA A 51 -35.38 -1.28 14.31
C ALA A 51 -34.12 -1.65 13.50
N MET A 52 -34.20 -2.62 12.60
CA MET A 52 -33.07 -3.27 11.90
C MET A 52 -32.13 -2.33 11.11
N PRO A 53 -32.58 -1.24 10.46
CA PRO A 53 -31.69 -0.42 9.63
C PRO A 53 -30.46 0.12 10.36
N TYR A 54 -30.60 0.50 11.63
CA TYR A 54 -29.52 1.11 12.41
C TYR A 54 -28.45 0.07 12.85
N PRO A 55 -28.78 -1.02 13.55
CA PRO A 55 -27.78 -1.99 13.95
C PRO A 55 -27.18 -2.76 12.77
N ALA A 56 -27.94 -2.99 11.70
CA ALA A 56 -27.44 -3.63 10.50
C ALA A 56 -26.42 -2.74 9.77
N SER A 57 -26.71 -1.43 9.62
CA SER A 57 -25.77 -0.50 9.00
C SER A 57 -24.48 -0.32 9.82
N SER A 58 -24.58 -0.29 11.15
CA SER A 58 -23.42 -0.27 12.04
C SER A 58 -22.56 -1.55 11.87
N PHE A 59 -23.19 -2.72 11.84
CA PHE A 59 -22.50 -3.99 11.62
C PHE A 59 -21.81 -4.03 10.26
N VAL A 60 -22.50 -3.59 9.18
CA VAL A 60 -21.91 -3.46 7.84
C VAL A 60 -20.70 -2.54 7.88
N PHE A 61 -20.82 -1.37 8.50
CA PHE A 61 -19.74 -0.39 8.59
C PHE A 61 -18.49 -0.97 9.26
N TRP A 62 -18.62 -1.56 10.45
CA TRP A 62 -17.48 -2.08 11.18
C TRP A 62 -16.83 -3.30 10.54
N VAL A 63 -17.63 -4.20 9.96
CA VAL A 63 -17.09 -5.35 9.21
C VAL A 63 -16.39 -4.88 7.94
N MET A 64 -16.93 -3.90 7.21
CA MET A 64 -16.26 -3.31 6.05
C MET A 64 -14.93 -2.64 6.42
N VAL A 65 -14.88 -1.92 7.54
CA VAL A 65 -13.63 -1.37 8.09
C VAL A 65 -12.64 -2.50 8.39
N GLY A 66 -13.08 -3.60 8.98
CA GLY A 66 -12.24 -4.79 9.21
C GLY A 66 -11.71 -5.39 7.90
N MET A 67 -12.56 -5.50 6.87
CA MET A 67 -12.15 -6.03 5.55
C MET A 67 -11.15 -5.11 4.84
N LEU A 68 -11.32 -3.80 4.95
CA LEU A 68 -10.35 -2.81 4.46
C LEU A 68 -9.02 -2.92 5.22
N ALA A 69 -9.08 -3.04 6.55
CA ALA A 69 -7.90 -3.19 7.41
C ALA A 69 -7.11 -4.46 7.08
N MET A 70 -7.81 -5.57 6.76
CA MET A 70 -7.16 -6.83 6.36
C MET A 70 -6.69 -6.85 4.90
N GLY A 71 -6.76 -5.73 4.19
CA GLY A 71 -6.25 -5.60 2.82
C GLY A 71 -6.99 -6.46 1.79
N LEU A 72 -8.23 -6.87 2.07
CA LEU A 72 -9.02 -7.74 1.18
C LEU A 72 -9.43 -7.08 -0.14
N TYR A 73 -9.31 -5.75 -0.24
CA TYR A 73 -9.54 -4.96 -1.46
C TYR A 73 -8.24 -4.52 -2.13
N ARG A 74 -7.08 -5.03 -1.68
CA ARG A 74 -5.80 -4.73 -2.33
C ARG A 74 -5.68 -5.43 -3.68
N VAL A 75 -5.36 -4.61 -4.66
CA VAL A 75 -5.13 -5.05 -6.05
C VAL A 75 -3.87 -5.89 -6.19
N ARG A 76 -2.83 -5.57 -5.43
CA ARG A 76 -1.45 -6.03 -5.61
C ARG A 76 -1.12 -7.32 -4.88
N GLN A 77 -1.71 -7.56 -3.73
CA GLN A 77 -1.45 -8.77 -2.96
C GLN A 77 -2.62 -9.74 -3.14
N ARG A 78 -2.44 -10.75 -3.97
CA ARG A 78 -3.37 -11.88 -3.98
C ARG A 78 -2.96 -12.82 -2.86
N PRO A 79 -3.74 -12.88 -1.78
CA PRO A 79 -3.52 -13.89 -0.76
C PRO A 79 -3.77 -15.28 -1.39
N THR A 80 -3.04 -16.28 -0.91
CA THR A 80 -3.43 -17.66 -1.20
C THR A 80 -4.86 -17.89 -0.71
N THR A 81 -5.54 -18.90 -1.24
CA THR A 81 -6.92 -19.22 -0.83
C THR A 81 -7.07 -19.32 0.69
N LYS A 82 -6.10 -19.95 1.36
CA LYS A 82 -6.07 -20.08 2.82
C LYS A 82 -5.90 -18.72 3.53
N GLU A 83 -5.03 -17.87 3.01
CA GLU A 83 -4.82 -16.52 3.57
C GLU A 83 -6.04 -15.61 3.35
N ALA A 84 -6.72 -15.70 2.20
CA ALA A 84 -7.93 -14.94 1.93
C ALA A 84 -9.05 -15.29 2.92
N VAL A 85 -9.28 -16.57 3.16
CA VAL A 85 -10.28 -17.05 4.13
C VAL A 85 -9.90 -16.62 5.55
N ALA A 86 -8.64 -16.78 5.96
CA ALA A 86 -8.17 -16.36 7.28
C ALA A 86 -8.33 -14.85 7.50
N ARG A 87 -8.04 -14.03 6.49
CA ARG A 87 -8.23 -12.57 6.55
C ARG A 87 -9.70 -12.17 6.64
N VAL A 88 -10.60 -12.87 5.93
CA VAL A 88 -12.04 -12.66 6.04
C VAL A 88 -12.53 -12.95 7.45
N ILE A 89 -12.18 -14.12 8.00
CA ILE A 89 -12.58 -14.50 9.36
C ILE A 89 -12.10 -13.44 10.36
N LEU A 90 -10.84 -13.05 10.28
CA LEU A 90 -10.28 -12.05 11.19
C LEU A 90 -10.94 -10.68 11.02
N ALA A 91 -11.22 -10.26 9.78
CA ALA A 91 -11.91 -9.00 9.49
C ALA A 91 -13.31 -8.97 10.11
N VAL A 92 -14.07 -10.06 9.95
CA VAL A 92 -15.41 -10.17 10.52
C VAL A 92 -15.37 -10.21 12.06
N VAL A 93 -14.43 -10.96 12.65
CA VAL A 93 -14.28 -11.01 14.12
C VAL A 93 -13.90 -9.64 14.68
N LEU A 94 -12.87 -8.97 14.12
CA LEU A 94 -12.45 -7.66 14.58
C LEU A 94 -13.52 -6.59 14.36
N GLY A 95 -14.19 -6.61 13.20
CA GLY A 95 -15.31 -5.72 12.91
C GLY A 95 -16.49 -5.95 13.87
N SER A 96 -16.81 -7.20 14.18
CA SER A 96 -17.86 -7.53 15.17
C SER A 96 -17.50 -7.07 16.57
N LEU A 97 -16.25 -7.25 17.01
CA LEU A 97 -15.76 -6.76 18.30
C LEU A 97 -15.82 -5.22 18.37
N ALA A 98 -15.40 -4.54 17.30
CA ALA A 98 -15.50 -3.08 17.22
C ALA A 98 -16.95 -2.59 17.29
N ASN A 99 -17.87 -3.30 16.61
CA ASN A 99 -19.30 -3.01 16.67
C ASN A 99 -19.90 -3.22 18.07
N ILE A 100 -19.51 -4.30 18.77
CA ILE A 100 -19.92 -4.54 20.16
C ILE A 100 -19.41 -3.42 21.08
N LEU A 101 -18.14 -3.03 20.93
CA LEU A 101 -17.57 -1.93 21.70
C LEU A 101 -18.28 -0.61 21.41
N PHE A 102 -18.62 -0.34 20.16
CA PHE A 102 -19.39 0.83 19.76
C PHE A 102 -20.74 0.88 20.46
N PHE A 103 -21.51 -0.21 20.46
CA PHE A 103 -22.79 -0.28 21.16
C PHE A 103 -22.64 -0.14 22.68
N TYR A 104 -21.54 -0.63 23.25
CA TYR A 104 -21.27 -0.45 24.67
C TYR A 104 -20.97 1.01 25.05
N MET A 105 -20.32 1.77 24.15
CA MET A 105 -20.00 3.18 24.36
C MET A 105 -21.18 4.12 24.09
N VAL A 106 -22.16 3.69 23.28
CA VAL A 106 -23.35 4.47 22.91
C VAL A 106 -24.61 3.67 23.26
N PRO A 107 -24.96 3.57 24.55
CA PRO A 107 -25.99 2.65 25.04
C PRO A 107 -27.41 2.97 24.56
N ASP A 108 -27.68 4.19 24.12
CA ASP A 108 -28.97 4.61 23.52
C ASP A 108 -29.14 4.11 22.06
N PHE A 109 -28.10 3.60 21.45
CA PHE A 109 -28.15 2.90 20.17
C PHE A 109 -28.40 1.42 20.42
N PHE A 110 -29.59 0.96 20.12
CA PHE A 110 -30.11 -0.41 20.12
C PHE A 110 -29.18 -1.55 20.59
N VAL A 111 -29.50 -2.16 21.72
CA VAL A 111 -28.80 -3.34 22.22
C VAL A 111 -29.19 -4.57 21.37
N VAL A 112 -28.30 -4.99 20.47
CA VAL A 112 -28.47 -6.25 19.74
C VAL A 112 -28.14 -7.42 20.65
N GLY A 113 -29.03 -8.38 20.75
CA GLY A 113 -28.84 -9.58 21.59
C GLY A 113 -27.58 -10.37 21.16
N ARG A 114 -26.81 -10.88 22.15
CA ARG A 114 -25.55 -11.62 21.94
C ARG A 114 -25.70 -12.78 20.94
N GLY A 115 -26.88 -13.46 20.93
CA GLY A 115 -27.16 -14.56 20.01
C GLY A 115 -27.30 -14.11 18.55
N VAL A 116 -27.93 -12.96 18.29
CA VAL A 116 -28.03 -12.39 16.93
C VAL A 116 -26.65 -12.03 16.41
N MET A 117 -25.83 -11.37 17.23
CA MET A 117 -24.48 -10.98 16.86
C MET A 117 -23.58 -12.19 16.53
N ALA A 118 -23.64 -13.25 17.34
CA ALA A 118 -22.88 -14.47 17.10
C ALA A 118 -23.31 -15.17 15.79
N LEU A 119 -24.62 -15.26 15.53
CA LEU A 119 -25.17 -15.82 14.29
C LEU A 119 -24.80 -14.96 13.08
N ALA A 120 -24.93 -13.64 13.17
CA ALA A 120 -24.55 -12.71 12.10
C ALA A 120 -23.07 -12.83 11.75
N MET A 121 -22.20 -12.91 12.75
CA MET A 121 -20.75 -13.12 12.59
C MET A 121 -20.46 -14.44 11.87
N LEU A 122 -21.11 -15.54 12.27
CA LEU A 122 -20.91 -16.86 11.65
C LEU A 122 -21.37 -16.88 10.19
N ILE A 123 -22.58 -16.37 9.92
CA ILE A 123 -23.13 -16.32 8.56
C ILE A 123 -22.27 -15.41 7.67
N ALA A 124 -21.84 -14.23 8.18
CA ALA A 124 -20.97 -13.32 7.46
C ALA A 124 -19.60 -13.97 7.12
N CYS A 125 -18.99 -14.72 8.04
CA CYS A 125 -17.77 -15.46 7.77
C CYS A 125 -17.94 -16.45 6.60
N VAL A 126 -19.02 -17.20 6.59
CA VAL A 126 -19.29 -18.22 5.55
C VAL A 126 -19.58 -17.56 4.21
N THR A 127 -20.46 -16.57 4.17
CA THR A 127 -20.88 -15.90 2.93
C THR A 127 -19.72 -15.10 2.30
N LEU A 128 -18.99 -14.33 3.09
CA LEU A 128 -17.85 -13.55 2.59
C LEU A 128 -16.68 -14.44 2.16
N ALA A 129 -16.40 -15.52 2.90
CA ALA A 129 -15.40 -16.50 2.46
C ALA A 129 -15.82 -17.17 1.15
N GLY A 130 -17.10 -17.53 1.00
CA GLY A 130 -17.66 -18.06 -0.25
C GLY A 130 -17.49 -17.09 -1.42
N ILE A 131 -17.83 -15.82 -1.23
CA ILE A 131 -17.63 -14.77 -2.26
C ILE A 131 -16.16 -14.68 -2.67
N ARG A 132 -15.22 -14.70 -1.71
CA ARG A 132 -13.78 -14.68 -2.02
C ARG A 132 -13.33 -15.92 -2.80
N LEU A 133 -13.80 -17.10 -2.43
CA LEU A 133 -13.46 -18.34 -3.14
C LEU A 133 -13.96 -18.33 -4.60
N VAL A 134 -15.20 -17.89 -4.81
CA VAL A 134 -15.78 -17.74 -6.15
C VAL A 134 -14.99 -16.72 -6.96
N MET A 135 -14.70 -15.54 -6.37
CA MET A 135 -13.93 -14.50 -7.03
C MET A 135 -12.52 -14.95 -7.41
N LEU A 136 -11.81 -15.67 -6.53
CA LEU A 136 -10.48 -16.18 -6.84
C LEU A 136 -10.52 -17.15 -8.03
N ARG A 137 -11.53 -18.01 -8.14
CA ARG A 137 -11.71 -18.90 -9.29
C ARG A 137 -12.04 -18.13 -10.57
N LEU A 138 -12.98 -17.19 -10.53
CA LEU A 138 -13.38 -16.40 -11.71
C LEU A 138 -12.24 -15.51 -12.25
N ILE A 139 -11.31 -15.09 -11.40
CA ILE A 139 -10.18 -14.25 -11.82
C ILE A 139 -9.03 -15.09 -12.39
N ASP A 140 -8.89 -16.37 -12.01
CA ASP A 140 -7.86 -17.25 -12.58
C ASP A 140 -8.20 -17.64 -14.03
N ASP A 141 -9.50 -17.66 -14.41
CA ASP A 141 -9.98 -17.99 -15.75
C ASP A 141 -9.99 -16.75 -16.68
N ASN A 142 -8.86 -16.16 -16.98
CA ASN A 142 -8.55 -15.19 -18.06
C ASN A 142 -9.61 -14.19 -18.65
N PRO A 143 -10.95 -14.28 -18.46
CA PRO A 143 -11.90 -13.41 -19.16
C PRO A 143 -11.95 -11.96 -18.69
N VAL A 144 -11.22 -11.61 -17.61
CA VAL A 144 -11.28 -10.28 -16.99
C VAL A 144 -9.98 -9.48 -17.18
N LYS A 145 -8.98 -10.04 -17.86
CA LYS A 145 -7.74 -9.31 -18.12
C LYS A 145 -7.95 -8.25 -19.21
N ARG A 146 -7.50 -7.05 -18.92
CA ARG A 146 -7.49 -5.94 -19.86
C ARG A 146 -6.45 -6.19 -20.94
N ARG A 147 -6.84 -6.10 -22.21
CA ARG A 147 -5.99 -6.32 -23.37
C ARG A 147 -5.32 -5.00 -23.75
N VAL A 148 -4.00 -4.95 -23.68
CA VAL A 148 -3.22 -3.73 -23.88
C VAL A 148 -2.39 -3.87 -25.16
N LEU A 149 -2.52 -2.87 -26.04
CA LEU A 149 -1.62 -2.68 -27.17
C LEU A 149 -0.52 -1.72 -26.74
N VAL A 150 0.75 -2.10 -26.93
CA VAL A 150 1.91 -1.26 -26.57
C VAL A 150 2.49 -0.66 -27.84
N VAL A 151 2.60 0.66 -27.92
CA VAL A 151 3.23 1.38 -29.01
C VAL A 151 4.69 1.67 -28.64
N GLY A 152 5.61 1.04 -29.37
CA GLY A 152 7.04 0.97 -29.06
C GLY A 152 7.46 -0.45 -28.68
N ALA A 153 8.69 -0.84 -29.05
CA ALA A 153 9.25 -2.15 -28.75
C ALA A 153 10.71 -2.08 -28.25
N GLY A 154 11.12 -0.94 -27.71
CA GLY A 154 12.45 -0.68 -27.15
C GLY A 154 12.56 -0.92 -25.64
N ASP A 155 13.54 -0.26 -25.01
CA ASP A 155 13.84 -0.40 -23.57
C ASP A 155 12.66 0.00 -22.70
N SER A 156 11.93 1.06 -23.04
CA SER A 156 10.72 1.50 -22.35
C SER A 156 9.62 0.43 -22.39
N ALA A 157 9.38 -0.18 -23.54
CA ALA A 157 8.39 -1.24 -23.71
C ALA A 157 8.78 -2.52 -22.94
N SER A 158 10.09 -2.79 -22.80
CA SER A 158 10.60 -3.93 -22.03
C SER A 158 10.16 -3.91 -20.57
N LYS A 159 9.94 -2.74 -19.98
CA LYS A 159 9.42 -2.59 -18.63
C LYS A 159 8.04 -3.27 -18.47
N ILE A 160 7.17 -3.13 -19.47
CA ILE A 160 5.86 -3.81 -19.49
C ILE A 160 6.03 -5.32 -19.62
N SER A 161 6.92 -5.77 -20.53
CA SER A 161 7.23 -7.19 -20.74
C SER A 161 7.79 -7.84 -19.46
N MET A 162 8.74 -7.18 -18.76
CA MET A 162 9.28 -7.66 -17.49
C MET A 162 8.21 -7.75 -16.40
N LEU A 163 7.26 -6.84 -16.40
CA LEU A 163 6.12 -6.92 -15.50
C LEU A 163 5.29 -8.19 -15.76
N ARG A 164 5.05 -8.54 -17.02
CA ARG A 164 4.34 -9.76 -17.43
C ARG A 164 5.05 -11.03 -16.97
N ARG A 165 6.40 -11.09 -17.05
CA ARG A 165 7.19 -12.27 -16.68
C ARG A 165 7.27 -12.53 -15.17
N ARG A 166 7.10 -11.50 -14.33
CA ARG A 166 7.21 -11.62 -12.87
C ARG A 166 5.97 -12.15 -12.18
N SER A 167 4.82 -12.17 -12.84
CA SER A 167 3.56 -12.59 -12.24
C SER A 167 2.51 -12.92 -13.30
N ASP A 168 2.13 -14.18 -13.44
CA ASP A 168 1.02 -14.66 -14.29
C ASP A 168 -0.35 -14.15 -13.82
N ARG A 169 -0.40 -13.41 -12.72
CA ARG A 169 -1.62 -12.96 -12.05
C ARG A 169 -1.94 -11.48 -12.27
N ARG A 170 -1.51 -10.87 -13.41
CA ARG A 170 -1.74 -9.45 -13.65
C ARG A 170 -3.10 -9.17 -14.29
N ARG A 171 -3.62 -7.97 -14.05
CA ARG A 171 -4.91 -7.51 -14.55
C ARG A 171 -4.91 -7.16 -16.03
N PHE A 172 -3.76 -7.16 -16.67
CA PHE A 172 -3.64 -6.86 -18.09
C PHE A 172 -2.86 -7.95 -18.83
N GLU A 173 -3.08 -8.00 -20.13
CA GLU A 173 -2.34 -8.80 -21.07
C GLU A 173 -1.86 -7.90 -22.21
N ALA A 174 -0.54 -7.82 -22.42
CA ALA A 174 0.01 -7.16 -23.57
C ALA A 174 -0.27 -8.07 -24.81
N VAL A 175 -1.17 -7.62 -25.66
CA VAL A 175 -1.60 -8.38 -26.85
C VAL A 175 -0.52 -8.34 -27.91
N ALA A 176 0.05 -7.15 -28.15
CA ALA A 176 1.11 -6.94 -29.12
C ALA A 176 1.88 -5.66 -28.80
N TYR A 177 3.10 -5.60 -29.34
CA TYR A 177 3.96 -4.44 -29.33
C TYR A 177 4.12 -3.92 -30.76
N VAL A 178 3.76 -2.67 -31.00
CA VAL A 178 3.88 -2.05 -32.33
C VAL A 178 5.30 -1.51 -32.46
N ALA A 179 6.08 -2.12 -33.36
CA ALA A 179 7.43 -1.66 -33.67
C ALA A 179 7.37 -0.39 -34.51
N LEU A 180 8.19 0.58 -34.15
CA LEU A 180 8.52 1.71 -35.01
C LEU A 180 9.87 1.47 -35.73
N GLU A 181 10.26 2.38 -36.62
CA GLU A 181 11.53 2.26 -37.35
C GLU A 181 12.70 2.09 -36.36
N GLY A 182 13.45 0.98 -36.50
CA GLY A 182 14.62 0.67 -35.68
C GLY A 182 14.33 -0.16 -34.39
N ASP A 183 13.09 -0.35 -33.99
CA ASP A 183 12.73 -1.06 -32.75
C ASP A 183 12.90 -2.60 -32.82
N ARG A 184 12.73 -3.20 -34.01
CA ARG A 184 12.70 -4.67 -34.16
C ARG A 184 13.98 -5.40 -33.68
N PRO A 185 15.20 -4.94 -34.03
CA PRO A 185 16.42 -5.57 -33.51
C PRO A 185 16.48 -5.52 -32.00
N ARG A 186 16.13 -4.39 -31.39
CA ARG A 186 16.13 -4.18 -29.96
C ARG A 186 15.05 -5.02 -29.26
N ALA A 187 13.87 -5.15 -29.86
CA ALA A 187 12.79 -6.01 -29.35
C ALA A 187 13.24 -7.48 -29.28
N SER A 188 13.94 -7.96 -30.30
CA SER A 188 14.47 -9.34 -30.31
C SER A 188 15.51 -9.57 -29.21
N GLU A 189 16.43 -8.63 -28.99
CA GLU A 189 17.41 -8.69 -27.89
C GLU A 189 16.74 -8.73 -26.51
N LEU A 190 15.68 -7.94 -26.34
CA LEU A 190 14.93 -7.83 -25.08
C LEU A 190 13.90 -8.96 -24.90
N GLY A 191 13.71 -9.80 -25.92
CA GLY A 191 12.71 -10.88 -25.95
C GLY A 191 11.28 -10.36 -25.79
N ILE A 192 10.96 -9.26 -26.46
CA ILE A 192 9.61 -8.67 -26.52
C ILE A 192 8.83 -9.37 -27.62
N GLU A 193 7.72 -10.00 -27.29
CA GLU A 193 6.84 -10.70 -28.23
C GLU A 193 5.37 -10.61 -27.79
N PRO A 194 4.40 -10.64 -28.73
CA PRO A 194 4.56 -10.53 -30.19
C PRO A 194 4.80 -9.09 -30.66
N VAL A 195 5.66 -8.90 -31.63
CA VAL A 195 5.91 -7.59 -32.26
C VAL A 195 5.20 -7.56 -33.63
N ILE A 196 4.42 -6.50 -33.85
CA ILE A 196 3.63 -6.30 -35.08
C ILE A 196 3.91 -4.93 -35.68
N ASP A 197 3.57 -4.76 -36.96
CA ASP A 197 3.58 -3.46 -37.61
C ASP A 197 2.24 -2.71 -37.39
N ALA A 198 2.25 -1.39 -37.61
CA ALA A 198 1.08 -0.54 -37.39
C ALA A 198 -0.15 -0.99 -38.24
N ASP A 199 0.10 -1.51 -39.44
CA ASP A 199 -0.98 -1.99 -40.33
C ASP A 199 -1.67 -3.25 -39.84
N GLU A 200 -0.98 -4.09 -39.07
CA GLU A 200 -1.49 -5.32 -38.51
C GLU A 200 -2.41 -5.11 -37.28
N VAL A 201 -2.36 -3.92 -36.69
CA VAL A 201 -3.15 -3.55 -35.50
C VAL A 201 -4.64 -3.67 -35.72
N VAL A 202 -5.12 -3.49 -36.96
CA VAL A 202 -6.55 -3.61 -37.34
C VAL A 202 -7.13 -4.97 -36.97
N ASN A 203 -6.30 -6.00 -36.96
CA ASN A 203 -6.69 -7.38 -36.65
C ASN A 203 -6.65 -7.70 -35.14
N CYS A 204 -6.12 -6.79 -34.33
CA CYS A 204 -5.97 -6.98 -32.88
C CYS A 204 -7.19 -6.45 -32.13
N ARG A 205 -7.68 -7.24 -31.15
CA ARG A 205 -8.67 -6.75 -30.17
C ARG A 205 -7.93 -6.30 -28.91
N PHE A 206 -8.10 -5.04 -28.53
CA PHE A 206 -7.50 -4.45 -27.32
C PHE A 206 -8.45 -3.43 -26.69
N ASP A 207 -8.26 -3.18 -25.41
CA ASP A 207 -9.08 -2.29 -24.59
C ASP A 207 -8.37 -0.96 -24.32
N GLU A 208 -7.04 -0.89 -24.46
CA GLU A 208 -6.21 0.27 -24.14
C GLU A 208 -4.93 0.28 -24.99
N ILE A 209 -4.45 1.48 -25.32
CA ILE A 209 -3.14 1.70 -25.95
C ILE A 209 -2.19 2.33 -24.92
N VAL A 210 -0.99 1.74 -24.76
CA VAL A 210 0.08 2.30 -23.95
C VAL A 210 1.22 2.77 -24.83
N VAL A 211 1.59 4.05 -24.69
CA VAL A 211 2.69 4.65 -25.45
C VAL A 211 4.00 4.46 -24.67
N ALA A 212 4.86 3.56 -25.16
CA ALA A 212 6.10 3.15 -24.50
C ALA A 212 7.34 3.39 -25.42
N LEU A 213 7.46 4.61 -25.94
CA LEU A 213 8.55 5.02 -26.81
C LEU A 213 9.77 5.49 -26.01
N ASP A 214 10.97 5.07 -26.42
CA ASP A 214 12.24 5.52 -25.86
C ASP A 214 12.51 6.98 -26.20
N ASP A 215 12.36 7.36 -27.48
CA ASP A 215 12.35 8.74 -27.94
C ASP A 215 10.99 9.10 -28.56
N ARG A 216 10.41 10.19 -28.12
CA ARG A 216 9.13 10.71 -28.63
C ARG A 216 9.31 11.82 -29.68
N ARG A 217 10.53 12.28 -29.87
CA ARG A 217 10.79 13.42 -30.76
C ARG A 217 10.62 13.00 -32.23
N GLY A 218 9.48 13.41 -32.80
CA GLY A 218 9.16 13.13 -34.19
C GLY A 218 8.69 11.71 -34.52
N MET A 219 8.73 10.78 -33.57
CA MET A 219 8.37 9.37 -33.77
C MET A 219 6.99 9.00 -33.27
N LEU A 220 6.26 9.94 -32.62
CA LEU A 220 4.93 9.64 -32.08
C LEU A 220 3.91 9.54 -33.23
N PRO A 221 3.29 8.38 -33.47
CA PRO A 221 2.30 8.20 -34.55
C PRO A 221 0.98 8.87 -34.18
N MET A 222 0.96 10.22 -34.25
CA MET A 222 -0.18 11.03 -33.74
C MET A 222 -1.48 10.71 -34.45
N GLU A 223 -1.49 10.57 -35.78
CA GLU A 223 -2.72 10.25 -36.52
C GLU A 223 -3.30 8.91 -36.11
N PHE A 224 -2.45 7.90 -35.99
CA PHE A 224 -2.82 6.57 -35.52
C PHE A 224 -3.45 6.65 -34.11
N LEU A 225 -2.79 7.30 -33.16
CA LEU A 225 -3.28 7.41 -31.78
C LEU A 225 -4.59 8.21 -31.68
N LEU A 226 -4.72 9.28 -32.47
CA LEU A 226 -5.94 10.11 -32.50
C LEU A 226 -7.13 9.36 -33.09
N GLN A 227 -6.93 8.53 -34.13
CA GLN A 227 -7.99 7.68 -34.71
C GLN A 227 -8.58 6.72 -33.65
N PHE A 228 -7.74 6.05 -32.87
CA PHE A 228 -8.22 5.15 -31.80
C PHE A 228 -8.84 5.90 -30.64
N LYS A 229 -8.29 7.06 -30.26
CA LYS A 229 -8.85 7.91 -29.22
C LYS A 229 -10.25 8.44 -29.59
N GLN A 230 -10.48 8.81 -30.86
CA GLN A 230 -11.82 9.19 -31.37
C GLN A 230 -12.81 8.02 -31.32
N ARG A 231 -12.34 6.80 -31.48
CA ARG A 231 -13.14 5.58 -31.32
C ARG A 231 -13.40 5.17 -29.87
N GLY A 232 -12.93 5.98 -28.90
CA GLY A 232 -13.15 5.77 -27.46
C GLY A 232 -12.14 4.83 -26.79
N VAL A 233 -11.05 4.45 -27.49
CA VAL A 233 -9.97 3.66 -26.88
C VAL A 233 -9.08 4.59 -26.06
N PRO A 234 -8.87 4.33 -24.76
CA PRO A 234 -7.98 5.12 -23.94
C PRO A 234 -6.53 4.95 -24.38
N VAL A 235 -5.83 6.08 -24.50
CA VAL A 235 -4.40 6.16 -24.78
C VAL A 235 -3.70 6.66 -23.52
N THR A 236 -2.80 5.86 -22.98
CA THR A 236 -2.12 6.10 -21.71
C THR A 236 -0.61 6.19 -21.91
N ASP A 237 0.05 7.09 -21.21
CA ASP A 237 1.50 7.14 -21.17
C ASP A 237 2.07 5.96 -20.35
N LEU A 238 3.28 5.52 -20.69
CA LEU A 238 3.97 4.45 -19.96
C LEU A 238 4.13 4.75 -18.47
N VAL A 239 4.47 6.00 -18.10
CA VAL A 239 4.63 6.39 -16.69
C VAL A 239 3.33 6.18 -15.91
N ASP A 240 2.20 6.69 -16.46
CA ASP A 240 0.89 6.56 -15.81
C ASP A 240 0.40 5.11 -15.81
N PHE A 241 0.71 4.35 -16.85
CA PHE A 241 0.39 2.92 -16.90
C PHE A 241 1.16 2.15 -15.83
N LEU A 242 2.50 2.32 -15.76
CA LEU A 242 3.32 1.65 -14.76
C LEU A 242 2.90 2.04 -13.34
N GLU A 243 2.69 3.33 -13.09
CA GLU A 243 2.21 3.81 -11.79
C GLU A 243 0.91 3.13 -11.36
N ARG A 244 -0.07 3.07 -12.25
CA ARG A 244 -1.36 2.44 -11.98
C ARG A 244 -1.25 0.94 -11.69
N GLU A 245 -0.39 0.22 -12.44
CA GLU A 245 -0.25 -1.23 -12.29
C GLU A 245 0.70 -1.62 -11.14
N THR A 246 1.64 -0.75 -10.77
CA THR A 246 2.71 -1.07 -9.80
C THR A 246 2.60 -0.32 -8.49
N GLU A 247 1.85 0.78 -8.45
CA GLU A 247 1.70 1.67 -7.28
C GLU A 247 3.05 2.21 -6.77
N TYR A 248 3.99 2.41 -7.69
CA TYR A 248 5.24 3.15 -7.48
C TYR A 248 5.60 3.94 -8.76
N LEU A 249 6.48 4.95 -8.63
CA LEU A 249 7.00 5.71 -9.76
C LEU A 249 8.36 5.15 -10.19
N ASP A 250 8.45 4.57 -11.38
CA ASP A 250 9.71 4.02 -11.90
C ASP A 250 10.66 5.17 -12.32
N LEU A 251 11.75 5.33 -11.57
CA LEU A 251 12.73 6.40 -11.78
C LEU A 251 13.47 6.33 -13.12
N ASP A 252 13.51 5.15 -13.77
CA ASP A 252 14.17 5.02 -15.07
C ASP A 252 13.33 5.59 -16.21
N VAL A 253 12.01 5.64 -16.04
CA VAL A 253 11.07 6.15 -17.03
C VAL A 253 10.63 7.57 -16.69
N LEU A 254 10.77 7.97 -15.44
CA LEU A 254 10.33 9.26 -14.93
C LEU A 254 11.20 10.39 -15.50
N ARG A 255 10.59 11.29 -16.27
CA ARG A 255 11.28 12.50 -16.76
C ARG A 255 11.25 13.59 -15.69
N PRO A 256 12.36 14.33 -15.45
CA PRO A 256 12.37 15.41 -14.45
C PRO A 256 11.31 16.49 -14.71
N SER A 257 10.99 16.78 -15.98
CA SER A 257 9.93 17.71 -16.37
C SER A 257 8.54 17.29 -15.87
N TRP A 258 8.29 16.01 -15.71
CA TRP A 258 7.03 15.50 -15.23
C TRP A 258 6.74 15.98 -13.79
N LEU A 259 7.76 15.98 -12.91
CA LEU A 259 7.64 16.49 -11.54
C LEU A 259 7.32 17.99 -11.45
N LEU A 260 7.71 18.78 -12.46
CA LEU A 260 7.43 20.24 -12.48
C LEU A 260 5.95 20.54 -12.71
N TYR A 261 5.28 19.71 -13.51
CA TYR A 261 3.87 19.93 -13.89
C TYR A 261 2.88 19.17 -13.01
N GLU A 262 3.38 18.30 -12.14
CA GLU A 262 2.50 17.52 -11.23
C GLU A 262 1.92 18.40 -10.13
N LYS A 263 0.59 18.39 -10.02
CA LYS A 263 -0.13 19.09 -8.93
C LYS A 263 -0.11 18.23 -7.67
N SER A 264 0.79 18.54 -6.75
CA SER A 264 0.74 17.94 -5.42
C SER A 264 -0.51 18.38 -4.65
N SER A 265 -1.22 17.43 -4.03
CA SER A 265 -2.37 17.71 -3.16
C SER A 265 -2.01 18.61 -1.98
N GLU A 266 -0.75 18.64 -1.56
CA GLU A 266 -0.22 19.48 -0.48
C GLU A 266 -0.26 20.99 -0.78
N THR A 267 -0.49 21.41 -2.02
CA THR A 267 -0.68 22.85 -2.36
C THR A 267 -1.98 23.41 -1.81
N SER A 268 -3.00 22.56 -1.59
CA SER A 268 -4.30 22.98 -1.04
C SER A 268 -4.22 23.26 0.47
N LEU A 269 -4.66 24.45 0.89
CA LEU A 269 -4.77 24.83 2.31
C LEU A 269 -5.74 23.89 3.05
N ILE A 270 -6.88 23.57 2.42
CA ILE A 270 -7.90 22.68 3.00
C ILE A 270 -7.30 21.30 3.27
N TYR A 271 -6.59 20.73 2.30
CA TYR A 271 -5.93 19.45 2.50
C TYR A 271 -4.93 19.49 3.67
N ARG A 272 -4.10 20.54 3.77
CA ARG A 272 -3.12 20.69 4.87
C ARG A 272 -3.78 20.78 6.25
N LEU A 273 -4.91 21.48 6.36
CA LEU A 273 -5.66 21.57 7.60
C LEU A 273 -6.31 20.24 7.98
N LEU A 274 -6.97 19.58 7.02
CA LEU A 274 -7.58 18.27 7.23
C LEU A 274 -6.52 17.20 7.57
N LYS A 275 -5.37 17.21 6.87
CA LYS A 275 -4.24 16.33 7.17
C LYS A 275 -3.69 16.58 8.57
N ARG A 276 -3.61 17.84 9.00
CA ARG A 276 -3.17 18.18 10.36
C ARG A 276 -4.16 17.69 11.42
N ALA A 277 -5.45 17.88 11.21
CA ALA A 277 -6.50 17.36 12.09
C ALA A 277 -6.44 15.83 12.18
N PHE A 278 -6.27 15.15 11.04
CA PHE A 278 -6.08 13.70 10.95
C PHE A 278 -4.86 13.24 11.77
N ASP A 279 -3.70 13.88 11.57
CA ASP A 279 -2.46 13.54 12.27
C ASP A 279 -2.60 13.71 13.80
N VAL A 280 -3.20 14.82 14.25
CA VAL A 280 -3.42 15.05 15.69
C VAL A 280 -4.41 14.04 16.26
N PHE A 281 -5.53 13.79 15.57
CA PHE A 281 -6.53 12.83 16.02
C PHE A 281 -5.93 11.43 16.19
N PHE A 282 -5.29 10.89 15.15
CA PHE A 282 -4.68 9.57 15.23
C PHE A 282 -3.47 9.52 16.16
N GLY A 283 -2.69 10.60 16.24
CA GLY A 283 -1.58 10.71 17.18
C GLY A 283 -2.04 10.63 18.65
N VAL A 284 -3.12 11.32 18.99
CA VAL A 284 -3.72 11.27 20.35
C VAL A 284 -4.37 9.91 20.62
N VAL A 285 -5.15 9.38 19.68
CA VAL A 285 -5.77 8.06 19.81
C VAL A 285 -4.72 6.97 20.04
N LEU A 286 -3.66 6.95 19.23
CA LEU A 286 -2.57 5.98 19.35
C LEU A 286 -1.82 6.18 20.68
N LEU A 287 -1.57 7.42 21.11
CA LEU A 287 -0.92 7.70 22.40
C LEU A 287 -1.73 7.13 23.57
N ILE A 288 -3.05 7.34 23.57
CA ILE A 288 -3.95 6.81 24.61
C ILE A 288 -3.99 5.28 24.59
N LEU A 289 -4.19 4.68 23.40
CA LEU A 289 -4.26 3.22 23.26
C LEU A 289 -2.96 2.52 23.65
N THR A 290 -1.80 3.16 23.39
CA THR A 290 -0.50 2.58 23.69
C THR A 290 0.05 2.99 25.05
N LEU A 291 -0.68 3.78 25.83
CA LEU A 291 -0.26 4.24 27.16
C LEU A 291 0.15 3.08 28.10
N PRO A 292 -0.62 1.97 28.20
CA PRO A 292 -0.20 0.83 29.02
C PRO A 292 1.13 0.23 28.58
N LEU A 293 1.34 0.08 27.25
CA LEU A 293 2.60 -0.42 26.69
C LEU A 293 3.76 0.55 26.93
N THR A 294 3.48 1.84 26.87
CA THR A 294 4.45 2.90 27.17
C THR A 294 4.93 2.80 28.63
N VAL A 295 4.01 2.64 29.57
CA VAL A 295 4.34 2.46 31.01
C VAL A 295 5.14 1.18 31.22
N LEU A 296 4.75 0.07 30.62
CA LEU A 296 5.50 -1.19 30.69
C LEU A 296 6.90 -1.07 30.11
N ALA A 297 7.06 -0.37 28.99
CA ALA A 297 8.36 -0.13 28.38
C ALA A 297 9.27 0.70 29.29
N VAL A 298 8.74 1.75 29.93
CA VAL A 298 9.49 2.58 30.90
C VAL A 298 9.94 1.71 32.08
N LEU A 299 9.03 0.93 32.66
CA LEU A 299 9.37 0.03 33.77
C LEU A 299 10.43 -1.01 33.38
N ALA A 300 10.33 -1.61 32.21
CA ALA A 300 11.29 -2.60 31.72
C ALA A 300 12.69 -1.98 31.54
N ILE A 301 12.78 -0.75 30.99
CA ILE A 301 14.07 -0.03 30.85
C ILE A 301 14.66 0.28 32.22
N VAL A 302 13.85 0.76 33.16
CA VAL A 302 14.32 1.10 34.52
C VAL A 302 14.78 -0.14 35.30
N ILE A 303 14.10 -1.28 35.12
CA ILE A 303 14.50 -2.56 35.75
C ILE A 303 15.84 -3.07 35.18
N GLU A 304 16.06 -2.97 33.87
CA GLU A 304 17.28 -3.45 33.23
C GLU A 304 18.49 -2.55 33.51
N ASP A 305 18.32 -1.23 33.43
CA ASP A 305 19.42 -0.26 33.39
C ASP A 305 19.54 0.61 34.66
N GLY A 306 18.58 0.50 35.60
CA GLY A 306 18.53 1.25 36.85
C GLY A 306 17.82 2.61 36.74
N ILE A 307 17.44 3.19 37.89
CA ILE A 307 16.64 4.42 38.02
C ILE A 307 17.35 5.66 37.43
N GLY A 308 18.69 5.69 37.39
CA GLY A 308 19.47 6.83 36.87
C GLY A 308 19.72 6.84 35.36
N ALA A 309 19.32 5.78 34.68
CA ALA A 309 19.59 5.63 33.24
C ALA A 309 18.56 6.38 32.38
N PRO A 310 19.00 7.04 31.25
CA PRO A 310 18.06 7.76 30.39
C PRO A 310 17.04 6.82 29.74
N ILE A 311 15.75 7.12 29.91
CA ILE A 311 14.63 6.32 29.35
C ILE A 311 14.46 6.65 27.87
N PHE A 312 14.62 7.93 27.51
CA PHE A 312 14.40 8.43 26.15
C PHE A 312 15.73 8.66 25.43
N TYR A 313 15.72 8.35 24.16
CA TYR A 313 16.77 8.67 23.20
C TYR A 313 16.24 9.68 22.19
N ARG A 314 17.07 10.70 21.87
CA ARG A 314 16.74 11.71 20.86
C ARG A 314 17.63 11.51 19.65
N GLN A 315 17.02 11.41 18.48
CA GLN A 315 17.73 11.21 17.23
C GLN A 315 17.43 12.33 16.25
N THR A 316 18.48 12.92 15.70
CA THR A 316 18.37 13.95 14.66
C THR A 316 18.00 13.29 13.34
N ARG A 317 17.00 13.85 12.65
CA ARG A 317 16.49 13.39 11.36
C ARG A 317 16.16 14.56 10.46
N VAL A 318 16.08 14.30 9.14
CA VAL A 318 15.64 15.28 8.16
C VAL A 318 14.12 15.25 8.07
N GLY A 319 13.51 16.41 8.26
CA GLY A 319 12.10 16.66 8.19
C GLY A 319 11.66 17.29 6.86
N ARG A 320 10.49 17.95 6.88
CA ARG A 320 9.96 18.62 5.71
C ARG A 320 10.87 19.75 5.21
N HIS A 321 11.03 19.83 3.88
CA HIS A 321 11.89 20.82 3.21
C HIS A 321 13.34 20.86 3.71
N GLY A 322 13.86 19.72 4.22
CA GLY A 322 15.21 19.63 4.73
C GLY A 322 15.38 20.16 6.16
N SER A 323 14.32 20.55 6.85
CA SER A 323 14.38 20.98 8.24
C SER A 323 14.92 19.87 9.15
N ILE A 324 15.68 20.26 10.19
CA ILE A 324 16.18 19.29 11.16
C ILE A 324 15.16 19.08 12.27
N VAL A 325 14.74 17.83 12.46
CA VAL A 325 13.79 17.44 13.51
C VAL A 325 14.45 16.46 14.48
N ARG A 326 14.07 16.55 15.77
CA ARG A 326 14.53 15.64 16.82
C ARG A 326 13.44 14.64 17.15
N LEU A 327 13.66 13.38 16.80
CA LEU A 327 12.73 12.30 17.08
C LEU A 327 12.94 11.76 18.49
N TYR A 328 11.83 11.51 19.17
CA TYR A 328 11.83 10.84 20.48
C TYR A 328 11.64 9.34 20.30
N LYS A 329 12.49 8.55 20.97
CA LYS A 329 12.38 7.09 21.02
C LYS A 329 12.61 6.61 22.44
N PHE A 330 12.14 5.43 22.78
CA PHE A 330 12.68 4.74 23.95
C PHE A 330 14.09 4.26 23.66
N ARG A 331 14.94 4.33 24.68
CA ARG A 331 16.29 3.80 24.56
C ARG A 331 16.23 2.27 24.40
N SER A 332 16.77 1.77 23.34
CA SER A 332 16.87 0.35 22.99
C SER A 332 18.30 -0.13 22.80
N MET A 333 19.27 0.78 22.95
CA MET A 333 20.71 0.51 22.84
C MET A 333 21.44 1.03 24.07
N ARG A 334 22.68 0.56 24.30
CA ARG A 334 23.56 1.09 25.34
C ARG A 334 23.82 2.56 25.14
N VAL A 335 24.13 3.29 26.23
CA VAL A 335 24.28 4.76 26.21
C VAL A 335 25.40 5.22 25.28
N ASP A 336 26.46 4.44 25.15
CA ASP A 336 27.68 4.68 24.36
C ASP A 336 27.69 3.99 22.99
N ALA A 337 26.56 3.46 22.54
CA ALA A 337 26.43 2.62 21.35
C ALA A 337 26.99 3.22 20.04
N GLU A 338 27.08 4.52 19.89
CA GLU A 338 27.58 5.22 18.70
C GLU A 338 28.87 6.02 18.96
N ARG A 339 29.47 5.92 20.16
CA ARG A 339 30.62 6.73 20.56
C ARG A 339 31.86 6.43 19.71
N ASP A 340 32.13 5.14 19.46
CA ASP A 340 33.37 4.71 18.82
C ASP A 340 33.21 4.47 17.31
N THR A 341 31.99 4.21 16.85
CA THR A 341 31.73 3.77 15.46
C THR A 341 30.99 4.80 14.61
N GLY A 342 30.50 5.90 15.22
CA GLY A 342 29.64 6.86 14.53
C GLY A 342 28.30 6.31 14.06
N PRO A 343 27.56 7.09 13.26
CA PRO A 343 26.27 6.68 12.69
C PRO A 343 26.43 5.55 11.70
N ARG A 344 25.79 4.40 11.96
CA ARG A 344 25.73 3.27 11.03
C ARG A 344 24.35 2.63 11.02
N TRP A 345 23.99 1.98 9.91
CA TRP A 345 22.78 1.18 9.85
C TRP A 345 22.86 0.01 10.84
N SER A 346 21.73 -0.27 11.48
CA SER A 346 21.62 -1.41 12.40
C SER A 346 21.55 -2.71 11.60
N THR A 347 22.33 -3.69 12.00
CA THR A 347 22.38 -5.03 11.40
C THR A 347 21.66 -6.06 12.28
N ALA A 348 21.40 -7.24 11.72
CA ALA A 348 20.90 -8.36 12.50
C ALA A 348 21.97 -8.81 13.51
N GLY A 349 21.58 -8.98 14.78
CA GLY A 349 22.51 -9.38 15.83
C GLY A 349 23.40 -8.28 16.40
N ASP A 350 23.04 -7.00 16.17
CA ASP A 350 23.77 -5.83 16.71
C ASP A 350 23.93 -5.92 18.24
N ASP A 351 25.13 -6.06 18.71
CA ASP A 351 25.52 -6.24 20.13
C ASP A 351 25.28 -4.99 21.01
N ARG A 352 25.05 -3.84 20.36
CA ARG A 352 24.71 -2.58 21.04
C ARG A 352 23.30 -2.57 21.61
N ILE A 353 22.44 -3.53 21.19
CA ILE A 353 21.01 -3.57 21.57
C ILE A 353 20.90 -4.25 22.95
N THR A 354 20.20 -3.59 23.91
CA THR A 354 19.90 -4.17 25.23
C THR A 354 18.88 -5.31 25.12
N ARG A 355 18.72 -6.13 26.18
CA ARG A 355 17.75 -7.23 26.19
C ARG A 355 16.32 -6.70 26.05
N THR A 356 15.94 -5.71 26.85
CA THR A 356 14.67 -4.98 26.73
C THR A 356 14.55 -4.32 25.35
N GLY A 357 15.61 -3.65 24.90
CA GLY A 357 15.67 -3.01 23.59
C GLY A 357 15.37 -3.94 22.43
N ARG A 358 15.77 -5.21 22.51
CA ARG A 358 15.44 -6.23 21.49
C ARG A 358 13.93 -6.48 21.40
N ILE A 359 13.26 -6.54 22.53
CA ILE A 359 11.79 -6.71 22.59
C ILE A 359 11.10 -5.45 22.08
N LEU A 360 11.51 -4.26 22.56
CA LEU A 360 10.95 -2.99 22.14
C LEU A 360 11.05 -2.80 20.62
N ARG A 361 12.20 -3.09 20.01
CA ARG A 361 12.44 -2.98 18.57
C ARG A 361 11.65 -4.02 17.76
N ARG A 362 11.54 -5.24 18.27
CA ARG A 362 10.76 -6.32 17.63
C ARG A 362 9.30 -5.91 17.43
N PHE A 363 8.70 -5.27 18.44
CA PHE A 363 7.30 -4.85 18.42
C PHE A 363 7.12 -3.35 18.08
N ARG A 364 8.20 -2.65 17.69
CA ARG A 364 8.17 -1.22 17.38
C ARG A 364 7.72 -0.33 18.54
N ILE A 365 7.77 -0.82 19.78
CA ILE A 365 7.40 -0.08 20.98
C ILE A 365 8.38 1.07 21.23
N ASP A 366 9.65 0.93 20.80
CA ASP A 366 10.67 1.96 20.89
C ASP A 366 10.31 3.24 20.11
N GLU A 367 9.43 3.17 19.13
CA GLU A 367 8.98 4.32 18.33
C GLU A 367 7.73 5.03 18.88
N LEU A 368 7.06 4.49 19.93
CA LEU A 368 5.85 5.09 20.51
C LEU A 368 6.01 6.55 20.97
N PRO A 369 7.17 7.00 21.53
CA PRO A 369 7.34 8.41 21.91
C PRO A 369 7.27 9.38 20.73
N GLN A 370 7.39 8.91 19.46
CA GLN A 370 7.23 9.76 18.28
C GLN A 370 5.80 10.30 18.10
N MET A 371 4.80 9.75 18.83
CA MET A 371 3.47 10.37 18.89
C MET A 371 3.54 11.82 19.33
N LEU A 372 4.46 12.17 20.21
CA LEU A 372 4.70 13.56 20.64
C LEU A 372 5.21 14.42 19.47
N ASN A 373 6.05 13.88 18.59
CA ASN A 373 6.51 14.60 17.40
C ASN A 373 5.35 14.84 16.42
N ILE A 374 4.44 13.86 16.29
CA ILE A 374 3.24 13.99 15.45
C ILE A 374 2.33 15.09 16.01
N ILE A 375 2.03 15.05 17.31
CA ILE A 375 1.16 16.04 17.96
C ILE A 375 1.79 17.46 17.90
N ARG A 376 3.11 17.59 17.95
CA ARG A 376 3.82 18.88 17.76
C ARG A 376 3.78 19.36 16.32
N GLY A 377 3.76 18.45 15.34
CA GLY A 377 3.77 18.74 13.91
C GLY A 377 5.12 18.62 13.24
N ASP A 378 6.13 18.08 13.94
CA ASP A 378 7.43 17.72 13.37
C ASP A 378 7.31 16.54 12.40
N MET A 379 6.34 15.64 12.67
CA MET A 379 6.03 14.45 11.90
C MET A 379 4.54 14.39 11.56
N SER A 380 4.21 13.49 10.66
CA SER A 380 2.89 13.00 10.34
C SER A 380 2.73 11.54 10.78
N VAL A 381 1.51 11.06 10.93
CA VAL A 381 1.26 9.62 11.13
C VAL A 381 1.69 8.85 9.89
N VAL A 382 1.36 9.36 8.70
CA VAL A 382 1.70 8.74 7.41
C VAL A 382 2.59 9.67 6.59
N GLY A 383 3.70 9.14 6.10
CA GLY A 383 4.66 9.85 5.26
C GLY A 383 5.94 9.04 5.01
N PRO A 384 6.89 9.55 4.23
CA PRO A 384 8.20 8.94 4.05
C PRO A 384 8.93 8.78 5.39
N ARG A 385 9.65 7.65 5.57
CA ARG A 385 10.42 7.44 6.80
C ARG A 385 11.56 8.45 6.91
N PRO A 386 11.70 9.16 8.05
CA PRO A 386 12.76 10.14 8.22
C PRO A 386 14.14 9.48 8.30
N GLU A 387 15.10 10.00 7.53
CA GLU A 387 16.48 9.53 7.49
C GLU A 387 17.43 10.49 8.21
N ARG A 388 18.63 10.00 8.56
CA ARG A 388 19.70 10.82 9.18
C ARG A 388 20.25 11.81 8.17
N PRO A 389 20.67 13.03 8.59
CA PRO A 389 21.24 14.03 7.70
C PRO A 389 22.44 13.50 6.88
N GLU A 390 23.32 12.73 7.50
CA GLU A 390 24.52 12.17 6.88
C GLU A 390 24.14 11.22 5.71
N PHE A 391 23.11 10.39 5.92
CA PHE A 391 22.61 9.48 4.86
C PHE A 391 21.87 10.22 3.76
N VAL A 392 21.11 11.27 4.12
CA VAL A 392 20.40 12.08 3.11
C VAL A 392 21.38 12.79 2.20
N GLU A 393 22.47 13.34 2.74
CA GLU A 393 23.50 13.99 1.94
C GLU A 393 24.16 13.02 0.97
N GLU A 394 24.57 11.84 1.44
CA GLU A 394 25.18 10.79 0.61
C GLU A 394 24.22 10.29 -0.46
N LEU A 395 22.99 9.93 -0.07
CA LEU A 395 21.99 9.39 -1.00
C LEU A 395 21.53 10.42 -2.02
N SER A 396 21.49 11.70 -1.67
CA SER A 396 21.12 12.77 -2.61
C SER A 396 22.16 12.97 -3.73
N ARG A 397 23.43 12.60 -3.46
CA ARG A 397 24.49 12.64 -4.48
C ARG A 397 24.41 11.45 -5.44
N GLN A 398 23.96 10.29 -4.96
CA GLN A 398 23.98 9.03 -5.70
C GLN A 398 22.65 8.68 -6.36
N VAL A 399 21.53 9.14 -5.79
CA VAL A 399 20.18 8.80 -6.25
C VAL A 399 19.48 10.06 -6.77
N PRO A 400 19.20 10.15 -8.07
CA PRO A 400 18.46 11.28 -8.63
C PRO A 400 17.12 11.47 -7.93
N LEU A 401 16.71 12.72 -7.73
CA LEU A 401 15.43 13.10 -7.12
C LEU A 401 15.26 12.67 -5.64
N TYR A 402 16.32 12.17 -4.97
CA TYR A 402 16.21 11.70 -3.58
C TYR A 402 15.67 12.77 -2.63
N TYR A 403 16.05 14.03 -2.84
CA TYR A 403 15.62 15.16 -2.00
C TYR A 403 14.11 15.45 -2.08
N TYR A 404 13.44 15.05 -3.18
CA TYR A 404 11.99 15.26 -3.35
C TYR A 404 11.13 14.59 -2.28
N ARG A 405 11.64 13.53 -1.65
CA ARG A 405 10.94 12.86 -0.56
C ARG A 405 10.68 13.74 0.67
N HIS A 406 11.42 14.84 0.78
CA HIS A 406 11.25 15.84 1.86
C HIS A 406 10.20 16.91 1.53
N GLY A 407 9.49 16.83 0.43
CA GLY A 407 8.39 17.74 0.10
C GLY A 407 7.22 17.68 1.09
N VAL A 408 7.05 16.53 1.75
CA VAL A 408 6.02 16.29 2.77
C VAL A 408 6.64 16.06 4.16
N ARG A 409 5.80 16.07 5.22
CA ARG A 409 6.28 15.70 6.56
C ARG A 409 6.68 14.23 6.61
N PRO A 410 7.77 13.88 7.31
CA PRO A 410 8.14 12.49 7.53
C PRO A 410 7.07 11.78 8.36
N GLY A 411 6.86 10.48 8.08
CA GLY A 411 5.84 9.67 8.71
C GLY A 411 6.38 8.65 9.71
N LEU A 412 5.52 8.27 10.68
CA LEU A 412 5.75 7.11 11.52
C LEU A 412 5.64 5.82 10.69
N THR A 413 4.62 5.75 9.85
CA THR A 413 4.44 4.74 8.81
C THR A 413 4.37 5.37 7.44
N GLY A 414 4.50 4.58 6.36
CA GLY A 414 4.45 5.11 5.00
C GLY A 414 4.35 4.03 3.95
N TRP A 415 4.01 4.46 2.74
CA TRP A 415 3.80 3.56 1.60
C TRP A 415 5.03 2.71 1.27
N ALA A 416 6.23 3.32 1.30
CA ALA A 416 7.50 2.61 1.13
C ALA A 416 7.74 1.56 2.22
N GLN A 417 7.40 1.86 3.47
CA GLN A 417 7.59 0.94 4.59
C GLN A 417 6.73 -0.32 4.48
N LEU A 418 5.53 -0.21 3.89
CA LEU A 418 4.61 -1.33 3.67
C LEU A 418 5.00 -2.21 2.49
N ASN A 419 5.55 -1.60 1.42
CA ASN A 419 5.82 -2.29 0.17
C ASN A 419 7.28 -2.74 0.01
N PHE A 420 8.21 -2.08 0.71
CA PHE A 420 9.64 -2.39 0.70
C PHE A 420 10.21 -2.24 2.13
N PRO A 421 10.03 -3.23 3.00
CA PRO A 421 10.25 -3.08 4.44
C PRO A 421 11.70 -2.88 4.86
N TYR A 422 12.69 -3.47 4.18
CA TYR A 422 14.09 -3.40 4.58
C TYR A 422 15.07 -3.33 3.41
N GLY A 423 16.11 -2.51 3.59
CA GLY A 423 17.28 -2.39 2.74
C GLY A 423 18.23 -1.36 3.35
N ALA A 424 19.51 -1.64 3.26
CA ALA A 424 20.60 -0.83 3.79
C ALA A 424 21.62 -0.45 2.70
N SER A 425 21.23 -0.54 1.43
CA SER A 425 22.05 -0.17 0.28
C SER A 425 21.48 1.04 -0.45
N VAL A 426 22.31 1.66 -1.31
CA VAL A 426 21.89 2.74 -2.21
C VAL A 426 20.80 2.26 -3.17
N ALA A 427 20.91 1.04 -3.67
CA ALA A 427 19.89 0.42 -4.52
C ALA A 427 18.55 0.30 -3.79
N ASP A 428 18.55 -0.10 -2.52
CA ASP A 428 17.35 -0.18 -1.70
C ASP A 428 16.76 1.21 -1.43
N ALA A 429 17.61 2.21 -1.22
CA ALA A 429 17.17 3.60 -1.05
C ALA A 429 16.47 4.14 -2.31
N ARG A 430 17.00 3.78 -3.50
CA ARG A 430 16.38 4.09 -4.79
C ARG A 430 15.02 3.41 -4.96
N GLU A 431 14.91 2.12 -4.63
CA GLU A 431 13.64 1.39 -4.67
C GLU A 431 12.60 2.00 -3.71
N LYS A 432 13.01 2.36 -2.47
CA LYS A 432 12.12 3.03 -1.50
C LYS A 432 11.66 4.39 -2.01
N LEU A 433 12.55 5.15 -2.65
CA LEU A 433 12.21 6.46 -3.20
C LEU A 433 11.06 6.37 -4.20
N GLN A 434 10.98 5.34 -5.03
CA GLN A 434 9.91 5.14 -5.99
C GLN A 434 8.53 5.07 -5.33
N TYR A 435 8.44 4.39 -4.17
CA TYR A 435 7.22 4.35 -3.36
C TYR A 435 6.95 5.65 -2.60
N ASP A 436 8.00 6.32 -2.10
CA ASP A 436 7.86 7.61 -1.43
C ASP A 436 7.33 8.67 -2.40
N LEU A 437 7.83 8.71 -3.64
CA LEU A 437 7.36 9.63 -4.68
C LEU A 437 5.91 9.34 -5.10
N TYR A 438 5.54 8.07 -5.19
CA TYR A 438 4.14 7.68 -5.44
C TYR A 438 3.22 8.21 -4.34
N TYR A 439 3.60 8.05 -3.07
CA TYR A 439 2.84 8.59 -1.95
C TYR A 439 2.71 10.12 -2.04
N ILE A 440 3.81 10.82 -2.31
CA ILE A 440 3.81 12.30 -2.40
C ILE A 440 2.88 12.78 -3.50
N LYS A 441 2.88 12.13 -4.67
CA LYS A 441 1.99 12.44 -5.79
C LYS A 441 0.53 12.20 -5.43
N ASN A 442 0.22 11.03 -4.88
CA ASN A 442 -1.14 10.56 -4.65
C ASN A 442 -1.62 10.82 -3.20
N ALA A 443 -0.94 11.72 -2.47
CA ALA A 443 -1.26 12.02 -1.08
C ALA A 443 -2.73 12.41 -0.91
N SER A 444 -3.46 11.66 -0.11
CA SER A 444 -4.86 11.88 0.22
C SER A 444 -5.19 11.25 1.58
N LEU A 445 -6.20 11.77 2.27
CA LEU A 445 -6.64 11.21 3.56
C LEU A 445 -7.11 9.76 3.43
N ILE A 446 -7.65 9.40 2.28
CA ILE A 446 -8.06 8.01 1.99
C ILE A 446 -6.83 7.10 1.91
N LEU A 447 -5.79 7.53 1.19
CA LEU A 447 -4.53 6.78 1.11
C LEU A 447 -3.87 6.68 2.49
N ASP A 448 -3.88 7.75 3.29
CA ASP A 448 -3.36 7.74 4.66
C ASP A 448 -4.11 6.74 5.54
N LEU A 449 -5.44 6.73 5.48
CA LEU A 449 -6.26 5.77 6.21
C LEU A 449 -5.97 4.32 5.78
N LEU A 450 -5.84 4.08 4.48
CA LEU A 450 -5.46 2.77 3.95
C LEU A 450 -4.08 2.33 4.44
N ILE A 451 -3.09 3.23 4.46
CA ILE A 451 -1.75 2.93 4.98
C ILE A 451 -1.79 2.61 6.48
N LEU A 452 -2.57 3.36 7.26
CA LEU A 452 -2.75 3.08 8.69
C LEU A 452 -3.36 1.70 8.96
N LEU A 453 -4.46 1.39 8.27
CA LEU A 453 -5.13 0.10 8.39
C LEU A 453 -4.20 -1.07 8.03
N GLN A 454 -3.40 -0.88 6.98
CA GLN A 454 -2.42 -1.88 6.53
C GLN A 454 -1.23 -1.99 7.49
N THR A 455 -0.82 -0.88 8.11
CA THR A 455 0.22 -0.91 9.15
C THR A 455 -0.25 -1.72 10.36
N ALA A 456 -1.51 -1.54 10.76
CA ALA A 456 -2.10 -2.36 11.84
C ALA A 456 -2.07 -3.86 11.50
N GLU A 457 -2.39 -4.23 10.24
CA GLU A 457 -2.26 -5.61 9.76
C GLU A 457 -0.83 -6.14 9.92
N VAL A 458 0.17 -5.38 9.45
CA VAL A 458 1.58 -5.78 9.51
C VAL A 458 2.05 -5.95 10.95
N VAL A 459 1.62 -5.08 11.86
CA VAL A 459 1.97 -5.16 13.28
C VAL A 459 1.33 -6.37 13.95
N VAL A 460 0.04 -6.63 13.71
CA VAL A 460 -0.69 -7.78 14.29
C VAL A 460 -0.12 -9.11 13.81
N TRP A 461 0.21 -9.22 12.52
CA TRP A 461 0.76 -10.45 11.94
C TRP A 461 2.28 -10.62 12.11
N GLY A 462 2.98 -9.65 12.68
CA GLY A 462 4.43 -9.69 12.90
C GLY A 462 5.27 -9.74 11.63
N ARG A 463 4.70 -9.47 10.46
CA ARG A 463 5.40 -9.52 9.15
C ARG A 463 6.46 -8.42 8.97
N GLY A 464 6.47 -7.42 9.85
CA GLY A 464 7.44 -6.32 9.82
C GLY A 464 8.80 -6.63 10.45
N THR A 465 9.00 -7.80 11.03
CA THR A 465 10.19 -8.15 11.84
C THR A 465 10.99 -9.35 11.33
N SER A 466 10.69 -9.90 10.16
CA SER A 466 11.51 -10.96 9.57
C SER A 466 12.87 -10.40 9.16
N MET A 467 13.76 -10.24 10.13
CA MET A 467 15.21 -10.02 9.96
C MET A 467 15.94 -11.31 9.56
N SER A 468 15.25 -12.35 9.11
CA SER A 468 15.88 -13.55 8.61
C SER A 468 15.58 -13.72 7.13
N GLY A 469 16.64 -13.60 6.36
CA GLY A 469 16.93 -14.15 5.07
C GLY A 469 15.78 -14.55 4.16
N ALA A 470 15.92 -14.11 2.90
CA ALA A 470 15.20 -14.59 1.74
C ALA A 470 13.71 -14.21 1.70
N ALA A 471 13.43 -13.08 1.08
CA ALA A 471 12.18 -12.96 0.33
C ALA A 471 12.11 -14.15 -0.64
N PRO A 472 11.04 -14.97 -0.61
CA PRO A 472 10.89 -16.03 -1.60
C PRO A 472 10.64 -15.33 -2.96
N GLY A 473 11.66 -15.31 -3.79
CA GLY A 473 11.54 -14.77 -5.16
C GLY A 473 12.69 -13.92 -5.68
N ASN A 474 13.78 -13.70 -4.95
CA ASN A 474 14.87 -12.84 -5.41
C ASN A 474 16.11 -13.60 -5.93
N GLU A 475 15.99 -14.90 -6.21
CA GLU A 475 17.14 -15.74 -6.65
C GLU A 475 17.47 -15.66 -8.15
N ARG A 476 16.86 -14.74 -8.93
CA ARG A 476 17.26 -14.52 -10.33
C ARG A 476 17.23 -13.05 -10.76
N ARG A 477 17.84 -12.16 -10.00
CA ARG A 477 18.39 -10.95 -10.61
C ARG A 477 19.82 -11.25 -11.00
N GLY A 478 20.04 -11.58 -12.27
CA GLY A 478 21.37 -11.52 -12.86
C GLY A 478 21.97 -10.15 -12.51
N LYS A 479 23.12 -10.15 -11.83
CA LYS A 479 23.92 -8.95 -11.65
C LYS A 479 24.07 -8.31 -13.02
N PRO A 480 23.77 -7.00 -13.18
CA PRO A 480 24.28 -6.30 -14.36
C PRO A 480 25.82 -6.41 -14.35
N PRO A 481 26.47 -6.56 -15.50
CA PRO A 481 27.93 -6.60 -15.57
C PRO A 481 28.46 -5.30 -14.96
N VAL A 482 29.36 -5.46 -13.99
CA VAL A 482 30.17 -4.37 -13.45
C VAL A 482 31.01 -3.84 -14.61
N PRO A 483 30.97 -2.53 -14.96
CA PRO A 483 31.91 -1.99 -15.94
C PRO A 483 33.33 -2.17 -15.38
N ASP A 484 34.21 -2.76 -16.18
CA ASP A 484 35.63 -2.89 -15.90
C ASP A 484 36.22 -1.51 -15.56
N GLN A 485 36.81 -1.40 -14.39
CA GLN A 485 37.63 -0.23 -14.06
C GLN A 485 38.88 -0.29 -14.95
N PRO A 486 39.26 0.79 -15.61
CA PRO A 486 40.53 0.85 -16.30
C PRO A 486 41.66 0.74 -15.30
N SER A 487 42.49 -0.29 -15.43
CA SER A 487 43.77 -0.44 -14.73
C SER A 487 44.66 0.75 -15.04
N ALA A 488 45.04 1.47 -14.00
CA ALA A 488 46.12 2.47 -14.05
C ALA A 488 47.47 1.78 -13.92
#